data_994bee7a5fb6fc892491dff866a6ec66
#
_entry.id   994bee7a5fb6fc892491dff866a6ec66
#
_cell.length_a   1.000
_cell.length_b   1.000
_cell.length_c   1.000
_cell.angle_alpha   90.00
_cell.angle_beta   90.00
_cell.angle_gamma   90.00
#
_symmetry.space_group_name_H-M   'P 1'
#
loop_
_entity.id
_entity.type
_entity.pdbx_description
1 polymer ?
#
loop_
_entity_poly.entity_id
_entity_poly.type
_entity_poly.pdbx_seq_one_letter_code
_entity_poly.pdbx_strand_id
1 'polypeptide(L)'
;MQKLFESLGYEGDRRFNTLNGHQRLLYLEGVNGRQIDVFIDRMKMCHVIELANRLGHEGPTLTPADLLLSKLQVYEVNMKDLVDTAALLLDHPIADHDDDAINGAYLARLTSDDWGLHRTLQLNSGRVRDAARVLEVDSRLIDQRLDELWSKIDAQPKSLRWKVRARVGDRVSWYQLPEEVRQPYQKD
;
A
#
# COMPACT_ATOMS: atom_id res chain seq x y z
N MET A 1 18.95 -12.18 9.70
CA MET A 1 18.46 -10.82 9.43
C MET A 1 19.05 -9.79 10.40
N GLN A 2 18.91 -9.92 11.72
CA GLN A 2 19.45 -8.94 12.69
C GLN A 2 20.93 -8.65 12.49
N LYS A 3 21.81 -9.68 12.46
CA LYS A 3 23.24 -9.52 12.22
C LYS A 3 23.59 -8.77 10.93
N LEU A 4 22.77 -8.93 9.86
CA LEU A 4 22.98 -8.23 8.61
C LEU A 4 22.71 -6.73 8.78
N PHE A 5 21.59 -6.35 9.37
CA PHE A 5 21.28 -4.93 9.60
C PHE A 5 22.27 -4.27 10.56
N GLU A 6 22.67 -4.96 11.62
CA GLU A 6 23.73 -4.49 12.53
C GLU A 6 25.07 -4.23 11.82
N SER A 7 25.45 -5.12 10.88
CA SER A 7 26.69 -4.94 10.09
C SER A 7 26.61 -3.75 9.12
N LEU A 8 25.42 -3.28 8.79
CA LEU A 8 25.14 -2.10 7.95
C LEU A 8 24.91 -0.82 8.76
N GLY A 9 25.08 -0.86 10.09
CA GLY A 9 24.92 0.28 10.98
C GLY A 9 23.48 0.57 11.39
N TYR A 10 22.56 -0.40 11.22
CA TYR A 10 21.18 -0.29 11.67
C TYR A 10 20.97 -1.00 13.01
N GLU A 11 20.25 -0.36 13.91
CA GLU A 11 19.84 -0.94 15.19
C GLU A 11 18.36 -1.31 15.16
N GLY A 12 18.04 -2.52 15.62
CA GLY A 12 16.66 -2.97 15.76
C GLY A 12 15.97 -2.28 16.94
N ASP A 13 14.75 -1.74 16.73
CA ASP A 13 13.91 -1.28 17.84
C ASP A 13 13.50 -2.48 18.70
N ARG A 14 14.14 -2.62 19.87
CA ARG A 14 13.95 -3.78 20.74
C ARG A 14 12.50 -3.94 21.19
N ARG A 15 11.85 -2.83 21.57
CA ARG A 15 10.47 -2.85 22.07
C ARG A 15 9.51 -3.23 20.96
N PHE A 16 9.60 -2.55 19.83
CA PHE A 16 8.74 -2.82 18.68
C PHE A 16 8.94 -4.26 18.18
N ASN A 17 10.18 -4.69 17.98
CA ASN A 17 10.52 -6.00 17.44
C ASN A 17 10.15 -7.15 18.40
N THR A 18 10.18 -6.93 19.71
CA THR A 18 9.69 -7.94 20.68
C THR A 18 8.19 -8.13 20.58
N LEU A 19 7.43 -7.05 20.39
CA LEU A 19 5.96 -7.10 20.32
C LEU A 19 5.46 -7.54 18.95
N ASN A 20 6.09 -7.06 17.88
CA ASN A 20 5.59 -7.16 16.50
C ASN A 20 6.46 -8.01 15.59
N GLY A 21 7.59 -8.54 16.05
CA GLY A 21 8.60 -9.19 15.23
C GLY A 21 8.13 -10.45 14.49
N HIS A 22 6.95 -10.99 14.83
CA HIS A 22 6.32 -12.07 14.09
C HIS A 22 5.66 -11.63 12.77
N GLN A 23 5.47 -10.32 12.56
CA GLN A 23 4.84 -9.74 11.36
C GLN A 23 5.57 -8.53 10.80
N ARG A 24 6.30 -7.76 11.64
CA ARG A 24 7.02 -6.55 11.22
C ARG A 24 8.22 -6.32 12.12
N LEU A 25 9.37 -6.04 11.51
CA LEU A 25 10.58 -5.61 12.22
C LEU A 25 10.92 -4.19 11.84
N LEU A 26 11.45 -3.45 12.79
CA LEU A 26 11.86 -2.07 12.64
C LEU A 26 13.35 -1.95 12.94
N TYR A 27 14.07 -1.29 12.03
CA TYR A 27 15.48 -0.97 12.17
C TYR A 27 15.71 0.53 11.91
N LEU A 28 16.59 1.14 12.69
CA LEU A 28 16.93 2.56 12.62
C LEU A 28 18.42 2.72 12.39
N GLU A 29 18.82 3.60 11.50
CA GLU A 29 20.20 4.01 11.27
C GLU A 29 20.43 5.38 11.93
N GLY A 30 21.45 5.46 12.80
CA GLY A 30 21.64 6.63 13.68
C GLY A 30 22.28 7.85 13.02
N VAL A 31 22.96 7.71 11.88
CA VAL A 31 23.70 8.83 11.24
C VAL A 31 22.76 9.72 10.43
N ASN A 32 21.92 9.13 9.58
CA ASN A 32 21.03 9.86 8.68
C ASN A 32 19.56 9.76 9.09
N GLY A 33 19.25 9.07 10.21
CA GLY A 33 17.89 8.84 10.68
C GLY A 33 17.05 7.95 9.76
N ARG A 34 17.68 7.06 8.99
CA ARG A 34 16.96 6.17 8.06
C ARG A 34 16.27 5.06 8.83
N GLN A 35 15.03 4.80 8.45
CA GLN A 35 14.22 3.70 8.99
C GLN A 35 14.03 2.63 7.93
N ILE A 36 14.13 1.36 8.35
CA ILE A 36 13.77 0.20 7.53
C ILE A 36 12.68 -0.58 8.26
N ASP A 37 11.58 -0.79 7.56
CA ASP A 37 10.50 -1.68 7.96
C ASP A 37 10.60 -2.98 7.18
N VAL A 38 10.65 -4.11 7.90
CA VAL A 38 10.68 -5.44 7.31
C VAL A 38 9.35 -6.12 7.60
N PHE A 39 8.52 -6.30 6.60
CA PHE A 39 7.29 -7.07 6.70
C PHE A 39 7.57 -8.55 6.43
N ILE A 40 6.93 -9.43 7.19
CA ILE A 40 7.10 -10.88 7.09
C ILE A 40 5.81 -11.47 6.52
N ASP A 41 5.90 -12.04 5.31
CA ASP A 41 4.83 -12.68 4.53
C ASP A 41 3.64 -11.78 4.17
N ARG A 42 3.34 -10.78 4.98
CA ARG A 42 2.21 -9.87 4.78
C ARG A 42 2.55 -8.45 5.23
N MET A 43 1.94 -7.49 4.58
CA MET A 43 1.92 -6.10 5.02
C MET A 43 0.63 -5.83 5.79
N LYS A 44 0.74 -5.62 7.10
CA LYS A 44 -0.37 -5.22 7.96
C LYS A 44 -0.22 -3.76 8.34
N MET A 45 -0.98 -2.92 7.66
CA MET A 45 -1.12 -1.49 7.93
C MET A 45 -2.60 -1.18 8.19
N CYS A 46 -3.26 -0.32 7.40
CA CYS A 46 -4.70 -0.11 7.53
C CYS A 46 -5.52 -1.33 7.10
N HIS A 47 -4.98 -2.12 6.20
CA HIS A 47 -5.49 -3.41 5.73
C HIS A 47 -4.39 -4.47 5.78
N VAL A 48 -4.77 -5.74 5.62
CA VAL A 48 -3.83 -6.85 5.51
C VAL A 48 -3.66 -7.21 4.05
N ILE A 49 -2.43 -7.17 3.56
CA ILE A 49 -2.06 -7.55 2.20
C ILE A 49 -1.11 -8.74 2.29
N GLU A 50 -1.52 -9.89 1.73
CA GLU A 50 -0.69 -11.09 1.68
C GLU A 50 0.34 -10.95 0.57
N LEU A 51 1.63 -11.02 0.94
CA LEU A 51 2.76 -10.85 0.02
C LEU A 51 3.55 -12.14 -0.21
N ALA A 52 3.34 -13.20 0.60
CA ALA A 52 4.13 -14.44 0.54
C ALA A 52 4.18 -15.03 -0.89
N ASN A 53 3.05 -15.03 -1.61
CA ASN A 53 2.95 -15.54 -2.98
C ASN A 53 3.29 -14.48 -4.05
N ARG A 54 3.72 -13.28 -3.64
CA ARG A 54 4.07 -12.15 -4.51
C ARG A 54 5.57 -11.87 -4.55
N LEU A 55 6.35 -12.50 -3.66
CA LEU A 55 7.79 -12.30 -3.54
C LEU A 55 8.62 -13.11 -4.56
N GLY A 56 8.00 -13.93 -5.39
CA GLY A 56 8.66 -14.79 -6.37
C GLY A 56 8.70 -14.23 -7.79
N HIS A 57 8.20 -13.02 -8.02
CA HIS A 57 8.28 -12.35 -9.31
C HIS A 57 9.71 -11.90 -9.61
N GLU A 58 10.08 -11.83 -10.89
CA GLU A 58 11.41 -11.46 -11.32
C GLU A 58 11.81 -10.06 -10.81
N GLY A 59 12.89 -9.99 -10.06
CA GLY A 59 13.48 -8.73 -9.61
C GLY A 59 13.56 -8.57 -8.09
N PRO A 60 14.28 -7.54 -7.63
CA PRO A 60 14.48 -7.25 -6.20
C PRO A 60 13.33 -6.45 -5.57
N THR A 61 12.29 -6.11 -6.34
CA THR A 61 11.17 -5.26 -5.89
C THR A 61 9.85 -6.00 -5.97
N LEU A 62 8.84 -5.48 -5.28
CA LEU A 62 7.45 -5.85 -5.50
C LEU A 62 6.99 -5.41 -6.89
N THR A 63 5.92 -6.03 -7.41
CA THR A 63 5.33 -5.62 -8.69
C THR A 63 4.71 -4.22 -8.59
N PRO A 64 4.52 -3.50 -9.72
CA PRO A 64 3.85 -2.21 -9.72
C PRO A 64 2.46 -2.24 -9.05
N ALA A 65 1.72 -3.35 -9.19
CA ALA A 65 0.42 -3.53 -8.53
C ALA A 65 0.53 -3.63 -7.00
N ASP A 66 1.53 -4.35 -6.49
CA ASP A 66 1.77 -4.48 -5.05
C ASP A 66 2.27 -3.15 -4.45
N LEU A 67 3.13 -2.43 -5.18
CA LEU A 67 3.59 -1.09 -4.78
C LEU A 67 2.41 -0.11 -4.73
N LEU A 68 1.58 -0.07 -5.75
CA LEU A 68 0.37 0.76 -5.78
C LEU A 68 -0.56 0.42 -4.60
N LEU A 69 -0.81 -0.86 -4.38
CA LEU A 69 -1.64 -1.34 -3.29
C LEU A 69 -1.08 -0.94 -1.92
N SER A 70 0.26 -1.02 -1.74
CA SER A 70 0.92 -0.62 -0.49
C SER A 70 0.66 0.84 -0.12
N LYS A 71 0.51 1.71 -1.12
CA LYS A 71 0.23 3.14 -0.95
C LYS A 71 -1.26 3.41 -0.78
N LEU A 72 -2.09 2.90 -1.68
CA LEU A 72 -3.52 3.16 -1.70
C LEU A 72 -4.29 2.54 -0.52
N GLN A 73 -3.74 1.52 0.16
CA GLN A 73 -4.39 0.90 1.31
C GLN A 73 -4.32 1.74 2.60
N VAL A 74 -3.50 2.80 2.64
CA VAL A 74 -3.33 3.65 3.84
C VAL A 74 -4.47 4.66 3.90
N TYR A 75 -5.31 4.58 4.94
CA TYR A 75 -6.49 5.45 5.05
C TYR A 75 -6.12 6.93 5.21
N GLU A 76 -5.15 7.25 6.06
CA GLU A 76 -4.59 8.60 6.24
C GLU A 76 -3.36 8.78 5.33
N VAL A 77 -3.60 8.72 4.01
CA VAL A 77 -2.53 8.86 3.02
C VAL A 77 -1.92 10.26 3.08
N ASN A 78 -0.59 10.32 3.11
CA ASN A 78 0.16 11.57 3.11
C ASN A 78 0.54 12.01 1.68
N MET A 79 1.04 13.24 1.53
CA MET A 79 1.41 13.80 0.21
C MET A 79 2.51 12.97 -0.49
N LYS A 80 3.48 12.42 0.26
CA LYS A 80 4.53 11.59 -0.31
C LYS A 80 3.94 10.34 -0.97
N ASP A 81 3.01 9.65 -0.29
CA ASP A 81 2.36 8.46 -0.84
C ASP A 81 1.47 8.79 -2.05
N LEU A 82 0.87 9.99 -2.09
CA LEU A 82 0.13 10.46 -3.27
C LEU A 82 1.06 10.73 -4.46
N VAL A 83 2.24 11.31 -4.23
CA VAL A 83 3.28 11.51 -5.25
C VAL A 83 3.79 10.17 -5.77
N ASP A 84 4.14 9.24 -4.88
CA ASP A 84 4.59 7.90 -5.25
C ASP A 84 3.51 7.16 -6.07
N THR A 85 2.24 7.30 -5.69
CA THR A 85 1.10 6.72 -6.42
C THR A 85 0.94 7.33 -7.81
N ALA A 86 1.07 8.67 -7.92
CA ALA A 86 1.01 9.35 -9.20
C ALA A 86 2.15 8.91 -10.13
N ALA A 87 3.37 8.77 -9.60
CA ALA A 87 4.52 8.27 -10.36
C ALA A 87 4.27 6.85 -10.89
N LEU A 88 3.79 5.93 -10.05
CA LEU A 88 3.44 4.56 -10.48
C LEU A 88 2.39 4.57 -11.60
N LEU A 89 1.38 5.44 -11.49
CA LEU A 89 0.34 5.56 -12.51
C LEU A 89 0.82 6.25 -13.79
N LEU A 90 1.87 7.05 -13.74
CA LEU A 90 2.48 7.66 -14.94
C LEU A 90 3.41 6.69 -15.66
N ASP A 91 4.13 5.87 -14.92
CA ASP A 91 5.17 5.00 -15.47
C ASP A 91 4.59 3.66 -15.95
N HIS A 92 3.58 3.09 -15.30
CA HIS A 92 3.09 1.75 -15.57
C HIS A 92 1.65 1.72 -16.09
N PRO A 93 1.36 1.02 -17.21
CA PRO A 93 0.00 0.85 -17.73
C PRO A 93 -0.84 -0.08 -16.82
N ILE A 94 -2.17 0.01 -16.94
CA ILE A 94 -3.08 -0.97 -16.35
C ILE A 94 -3.17 -2.18 -17.29
N ALA A 95 -2.92 -3.38 -16.76
CA ALA A 95 -2.96 -4.63 -17.52
C ALA A 95 -3.58 -5.78 -16.69
N ASP A 96 -3.54 -7.01 -17.21
CA ASP A 96 -3.96 -8.22 -16.49
C ASP A 96 -2.79 -9.16 -16.17
N HIS A 97 -1.58 -8.61 -16.15
CA HIS A 97 -0.32 -9.27 -15.83
C HIS A 97 0.56 -8.35 -14.96
N ASP A 98 1.63 -8.91 -14.40
CA ASP A 98 2.54 -8.18 -13.50
C ASP A 98 3.82 -7.67 -14.19
N ASP A 99 4.01 -7.94 -15.50
CA ASP A 99 5.22 -7.59 -16.25
C ASP A 99 5.23 -6.08 -16.55
N ASP A 100 5.97 -5.31 -15.76
CA ASP A 100 6.10 -3.85 -15.86
C ASP A 100 4.76 -3.11 -15.98
N ALA A 101 3.72 -3.66 -15.36
CA ALA A 101 2.36 -3.16 -15.42
C ALA A 101 1.64 -3.27 -14.08
N ILE A 102 0.66 -2.41 -13.87
CA ILE A 102 -0.26 -2.51 -12.72
C ILE A 102 -1.32 -3.56 -13.06
N ASN A 103 -1.23 -4.71 -12.41
CA ASN A 103 -2.17 -5.82 -12.60
C ASN A 103 -3.56 -5.49 -12.05
N GLY A 104 -4.43 -4.94 -12.88
CA GLY A 104 -5.79 -4.55 -12.52
C GLY A 104 -6.68 -5.73 -12.16
N ALA A 105 -6.48 -6.91 -12.79
CA ALA A 105 -7.23 -8.12 -12.45
C ALA A 105 -6.89 -8.62 -11.04
N TYR A 106 -5.64 -8.51 -10.62
CA TYR A 106 -5.22 -8.84 -9.25
C TYR A 106 -5.90 -7.90 -8.24
N LEU A 107 -5.83 -6.58 -8.45
CA LEU A 107 -6.47 -5.59 -7.57
C LEU A 107 -7.99 -5.75 -7.53
N ALA A 108 -8.62 -6.06 -8.67
CA ALA A 108 -10.04 -6.34 -8.74
C ALA A 108 -10.46 -7.56 -7.91
N ARG A 109 -9.66 -8.65 -7.94
CA ARG A 109 -9.92 -9.84 -7.10
C ARG A 109 -9.85 -9.50 -5.61
N LEU A 110 -8.79 -8.82 -5.15
CA LEU A 110 -8.63 -8.45 -3.74
C LEU A 110 -9.79 -7.58 -3.26
N THR A 111 -10.11 -6.55 -4.01
CA THR A 111 -11.17 -5.59 -3.64
C THR A 111 -12.57 -6.16 -3.78
N SER A 112 -12.76 -7.26 -4.51
CA SER A 112 -14.05 -7.92 -4.65
C SER A 112 -14.45 -8.76 -3.43
N ASP A 113 -13.50 -9.11 -2.57
CA ASP A 113 -13.75 -9.86 -1.34
C ASP A 113 -13.66 -9.00 -0.08
N ASP A 114 -12.86 -7.93 -0.11
CA ASP A 114 -12.70 -6.98 0.99
C ASP A 114 -13.33 -5.62 0.65
N TRP A 115 -14.51 -5.36 1.21
CA TRP A 115 -15.19 -4.07 1.06
C TRP A 115 -14.39 -2.92 1.68
N GLY A 116 -13.73 -3.15 2.80
CA GLY A 116 -12.94 -2.13 3.48
C GLY A 116 -11.77 -1.67 2.63
N LEU A 117 -11.01 -2.61 2.08
CA LEU A 117 -9.93 -2.33 1.13
C LEU A 117 -10.47 -1.59 -0.10
N HIS A 118 -11.54 -2.08 -0.72
CA HIS A 118 -12.21 -1.42 -1.84
C HIS A 118 -12.53 0.04 -1.52
N ARG A 119 -13.14 0.30 -0.35
CA ARG A 119 -13.53 1.64 0.07
C ARG A 119 -12.34 2.57 0.28
N THR A 120 -11.26 2.07 0.89
CA THR A 120 -10.03 2.85 1.09
C THR A 120 -9.36 3.19 -0.24
N LEU A 121 -9.24 2.22 -1.15
CA LEU A 121 -8.68 2.46 -2.49
C LEU A 121 -9.52 3.49 -3.26
N GLN A 122 -10.85 3.42 -3.14
CA GLN A 122 -11.76 4.38 -3.80
C GLN A 122 -11.53 5.80 -3.31
N LEU A 123 -11.46 6.01 -2.00
CA LEU A 123 -11.20 7.32 -1.41
C LEU A 123 -9.83 7.86 -1.84
N ASN A 124 -8.81 7.02 -1.79
CA ASN A 124 -7.45 7.43 -2.13
C ASN A 124 -7.27 7.68 -3.63
N SER A 125 -7.96 6.94 -4.50
CA SER A 125 -7.98 7.26 -5.94
C SER A 125 -8.50 8.68 -6.20
N GLY A 126 -9.52 9.12 -5.47
CA GLY A 126 -9.99 10.50 -5.53
C GLY A 126 -8.91 11.51 -5.11
N ARG A 127 -8.24 11.24 -3.98
CA ARG A 127 -7.14 12.08 -3.47
C ARG A 127 -5.95 12.15 -4.44
N VAL A 128 -5.63 11.05 -5.12
CA VAL A 128 -4.58 11.02 -6.16
C VAL A 128 -4.94 11.91 -7.34
N ARG A 129 -6.20 11.88 -7.81
CA ARG A 129 -6.69 12.76 -8.87
C ARG A 129 -6.56 14.24 -8.49
N ASP A 130 -6.92 14.59 -7.25
CA ASP A 130 -6.80 15.95 -6.75
C ASP A 130 -5.32 16.37 -6.61
N ALA A 131 -4.47 15.48 -6.07
CA ALA A 131 -3.04 15.73 -5.96
C ALA A 131 -2.36 15.91 -7.33
N ALA A 132 -2.72 15.12 -8.34
CA ALA A 132 -2.16 15.22 -9.68
C ALA A 132 -2.38 16.59 -10.31
N ARG A 133 -3.54 17.22 -10.05
CA ARG A 133 -3.84 18.58 -10.52
C ARG A 133 -2.97 19.65 -9.84
N VAL A 134 -2.68 19.45 -8.53
CA VAL A 134 -1.84 20.38 -7.74
C VAL A 134 -0.37 20.23 -8.09
N LEU A 135 0.07 18.99 -8.39
CA LEU A 135 1.47 18.67 -8.74
C LEU A 135 1.83 19.06 -10.18
N GLU A 136 0.87 19.53 -10.98
CA GLU A 136 1.06 19.91 -12.41
C GLU A 136 1.67 18.78 -13.26
N VAL A 137 1.36 17.52 -12.92
CA VAL A 137 1.73 16.35 -13.72
C VAL A 137 0.62 16.01 -14.73
N ASP A 138 0.85 15.03 -15.61
CA ASP A 138 -0.17 14.60 -16.59
C ASP A 138 -1.39 13.96 -15.87
N SER A 139 -2.26 14.83 -15.37
CA SER A 139 -3.50 14.42 -14.68
C SER A 139 -4.46 13.65 -15.58
N ARG A 140 -4.42 13.87 -16.92
CA ARG A 140 -5.28 13.16 -17.88
C ARG A 140 -4.90 11.68 -17.96
N LEU A 141 -3.60 11.39 -18.02
CA LEU A 141 -3.11 10.01 -18.04
C LEU A 141 -3.42 9.30 -16.73
N ILE A 142 -3.26 9.98 -15.58
CA ILE A 142 -3.64 9.45 -14.26
C ILE A 142 -5.14 9.17 -14.19
N ASP A 143 -5.98 10.10 -14.64
CA ASP A 143 -7.43 9.91 -14.69
C ASP A 143 -7.81 8.71 -15.57
N GLN A 144 -7.23 8.61 -16.77
CA GLN A 144 -7.46 7.48 -17.67
C GLN A 144 -7.09 6.14 -17.02
N ARG A 145 -5.90 6.02 -16.44
CA ARG A 145 -5.43 4.77 -15.81
C ARG A 145 -6.25 4.38 -14.57
N LEU A 146 -6.67 5.37 -13.79
CA LEU A 146 -7.59 5.12 -12.68
C LEU A 146 -8.97 4.67 -13.17
N ASP A 147 -9.47 5.25 -14.27
CA ASP A 147 -10.75 4.82 -14.86
C ASP A 147 -10.66 3.39 -15.42
N GLU A 148 -9.55 3.03 -16.08
CA GLU A 148 -9.27 1.67 -16.53
C GLU A 148 -9.21 0.68 -15.36
N LEU A 149 -8.51 1.04 -14.27
CA LEU A 149 -8.43 0.22 -13.06
C LEU A 149 -9.81 0.03 -12.43
N TRP A 150 -10.56 1.12 -12.25
CA TRP A 150 -11.89 1.06 -11.64
C TRP A 150 -12.90 0.32 -12.50
N SER A 151 -12.80 0.40 -13.84
CA SER A 151 -13.61 -0.42 -14.75
C SER A 151 -13.42 -1.92 -14.50
N LYS A 152 -12.16 -2.38 -14.28
CA LYS A 152 -11.87 -3.78 -13.94
C LYS A 152 -12.37 -4.15 -12.53
N ILE A 153 -12.17 -3.27 -11.54
CA ILE A 153 -12.64 -3.46 -10.17
C ILE A 153 -14.17 -3.58 -10.14
N ASP A 154 -14.88 -2.72 -10.84
CA ASP A 154 -16.35 -2.69 -10.84
C ASP A 154 -16.96 -3.88 -11.60
N ALA A 155 -16.33 -4.31 -12.69
CA ALA A 155 -16.73 -5.50 -13.46
C ALA A 155 -16.56 -6.81 -12.66
N GLN A 156 -15.66 -6.85 -11.67
CA GLN A 156 -15.41 -8.05 -10.88
C GLN A 156 -16.59 -8.35 -9.95
N PRO A 157 -17.20 -9.57 -10.03
CA PRO A 157 -18.30 -9.97 -9.14
C PRO A 157 -17.88 -9.89 -7.66
N LYS A 158 -18.71 -9.22 -6.85
CA LYS A 158 -18.44 -9.04 -5.41
C LYS A 158 -18.92 -10.23 -4.60
N SER A 159 -18.13 -10.68 -3.62
CA SER A 159 -18.49 -11.77 -2.71
C SER A 159 -19.71 -11.43 -1.84
N LEU A 160 -20.34 -12.45 -1.27
CA LEU A 160 -21.43 -12.26 -0.32
C LEU A 160 -20.99 -11.48 0.92
N ARG A 161 -19.80 -11.77 1.44
CA ARG A 161 -19.17 -11.03 2.55
C ARG A 161 -19.04 -9.55 2.22
N TRP A 162 -18.54 -9.22 1.05
CA TRP A 162 -18.42 -7.85 0.56
C TRP A 162 -19.79 -7.16 0.54
N LYS A 163 -20.80 -7.80 -0.07
CA LYS A 163 -22.16 -7.26 -0.20
C LYS A 163 -22.83 -6.99 1.16
N VAL A 164 -22.64 -7.90 2.12
CA VAL A 164 -23.16 -7.72 3.50
C VAL A 164 -22.46 -6.55 4.17
N ARG A 165 -21.12 -6.47 4.08
CA ARG A 165 -20.36 -5.37 4.66
C ARG A 165 -20.71 -4.02 4.02
N ALA A 166 -20.93 -3.97 2.71
CA ALA A 166 -21.33 -2.77 1.99
C ALA A 166 -22.67 -2.17 2.49
N ARG A 167 -23.60 -3.00 2.97
CA ARG A 167 -24.87 -2.51 3.56
C ARG A 167 -24.66 -1.74 4.87
N VAL A 168 -23.62 -2.07 5.62
CA VAL A 168 -23.22 -1.34 6.82
C VAL A 168 -22.55 -0.03 6.44
N GLY A 169 -21.76 -0.05 5.38
CA GLY A 169 -21.07 1.12 4.82
C GLY A 169 -20.10 1.75 5.83
N ASP A 170 -19.99 3.07 5.79
CA ASP A 170 -19.06 3.86 6.60
C ASP A 170 -19.53 4.02 8.07
N ARG A 171 -20.68 3.43 8.47
CA ARG A 171 -21.22 3.52 9.84
C ARG A 171 -20.37 2.82 10.89
N VAL A 172 -19.56 1.85 10.46
CA VAL A 172 -18.62 1.12 11.31
C VAL A 172 -17.24 1.18 10.66
N SER A 173 -16.21 1.46 11.44
CA SER A 173 -14.82 1.50 10.96
C SER A 173 -14.48 0.25 10.15
N TRP A 174 -13.81 0.45 9.02
CA TRP A 174 -13.43 -0.61 8.08
C TRP A 174 -11.92 -0.77 7.93
N TYR A 175 -11.15 0.04 8.61
CA TYR A 175 -9.69 0.04 8.59
C TYR A 175 -9.15 0.03 10.02
N GLN A 176 -7.90 -0.33 10.14
CA GLN A 176 -7.11 -0.18 11.37
C GLN A 176 -6.13 0.96 11.17
N LEU A 177 -5.83 1.70 12.23
CA LEU A 177 -4.68 2.61 12.19
C LEU A 177 -3.41 1.77 12.42
N PRO A 178 -2.37 1.97 11.62
CA PRO A 178 -1.09 1.31 11.86
C PRO A 178 -0.54 1.73 13.21
N GLU A 179 0.19 0.84 13.87
CA GLU A 179 0.92 1.21 15.09
C GLU A 179 1.94 2.28 14.75
N GLU A 180 1.77 3.47 15.34
CA GLU A 180 2.72 4.57 15.17
C GLU A 180 4.05 4.19 15.83
N VAL A 181 5.08 4.13 15.02
CA VAL A 181 6.45 4.11 15.50
C VAL A 181 6.80 5.56 15.87
N ARG A 182 6.89 5.88 17.18
CA ARG A 182 7.39 7.19 17.62
C ARG A 182 8.79 7.36 17.07
N GLN A 183 8.96 8.27 16.11
CA GLN A 183 10.29 8.63 15.61
C GLN A 183 11.09 9.21 16.77
N PRO A 184 12.23 8.63 17.16
CA PRO A 184 13.01 9.09 18.30
C PRO A 184 13.72 10.44 18.07
N TYR A 185 13.54 11.07 16.91
CA TYR A 185 14.27 12.27 16.47
C TYR A 185 13.39 13.45 16.03
N GLN A 186 12.12 13.54 16.38
CA GLN A 186 11.48 14.85 16.37
C GLN A 186 12.01 15.61 17.60
N LYS A 187 13.11 16.33 17.42
CA LYS A 187 13.48 17.44 18.30
C LYS A 187 12.45 18.55 18.07
N ASP A 188 11.79 18.94 19.16
CA ASP A 188 10.98 20.16 19.25
C ASP A 188 11.77 21.40 18.80
#